data_0d2c215431e3ffa4429d36de8721f71f
#
_entry.id   0d2c215431e3ffa4429d36de8721f71f
#
_cell.length_a   1.000
_cell.length_b   1.000
_cell.length_c   1.000
_cell.angle_alpha   90.00
_cell.angle_beta   90.00
_cell.angle_gamma   90.00
#
_symmetry.space_group_name_H-M   'P 1'
#
loop_
_entity.id
_entity.type
_entity.pdbx_description
1 polymer ?
#
loop_
_entity_poly.entity_id
_entity_poly.type
_entity_poly.pdbx_seq_one_letter_code
_entity_poly.pdbx_strand_id
1 'polypeptide(L)'
;GRQSQHRIVVDTVRKINLRIPTYQPKIRLVDLIGREGMCKNVDRISGQCDCEEQLDNSMREELRADAQSKILRTPTHVDNVINFSRKVNICPWATAREAVKNTDILVCDYNHVFIDSVREASLPSMGIDVENTILIVDEAHNLPDRVRNGMERRIIANTFRDSRYEVQEHIETSIELANSKNEEINLDEMTWAERSLSRLQSEMPAWFSAREKELS
;
A
#
# COMPACT_ATOMS: atom_id res chain seq x y z
N GLY A 1 -7.52 -18.31 0.17
CA GLY A 1 -6.20 -18.81 0.28
C GLY A 1 -5.29 -18.10 1.26
N ARG A 2 -4.85 -16.87 0.97
CA ARG A 2 -3.78 -16.20 1.77
C ARG A 2 -4.18 -15.85 3.20
N GLN A 3 -5.38 -15.36 3.43
CA GLN A 3 -5.85 -15.01 4.78
C GLN A 3 -5.97 -16.23 5.71
N SER A 4 -6.14 -17.44 5.17
CA SER A 4 -6.14 -18.67 5.98
C SER A 4 -4.76 -18.99 6.56
N GLN A 5 -3.67 -18.71 5.83
CA GLN A 5 -2.30 -18.88 6.30
C GLN A 5 -1.98 -17.88 7.42
N HIS A 6 -2.35 -16.60 7.27
CA HIS A 6 -2.24 -15.60 8.32
C HIS A 6 -2.94 -16.04 9.61
N ARG A 7 -4.14 -16.61 9.49
CA ARG A 7 -4.91 -17.13 10.63
C ARG A 7 -4.19 -18.23 11.39
N ILE A 8 -3.52 -19.14 10.68
CA ILE A 8 -2.73 -20.22 11.31
C ILE A 8 -1.63 -19.62 12.19
N VAL A 9 -0.89 -18.64 11.71
CA VAL A 9 0.17 -17.98 12.49
C VAL A 9 -0.40 -17.26 13.71
N VAL A 10 -1.47 -16.46 13.53
CA VAL A 10 -2.16 -15.77 14.62
C VAL A 10 -2.63 -16.74 15.70
N ASP A 11 -3.29 -17.83 15.33
CA ASP A 11 -3.80 -18.81 16.28
C ASP A 11 -2.67 -19.60 16.96
N THR A 12 -1.56 -19.83 16.26
CA THR A 12 -0.37 -20.47 16.85
C THR A 12 0.24 -19.59 17.92
N VAL A 13 0.44 -18.30 17.65
CA VAL A 13 0.98 -17.37 18.64
C VAL A 13 0.02 -17.18 19.82
N ARG A 14 -1.28 -17.18 19.60
CA ARG A 14 -2.29 -17.21 20.70
C ARG A 14 -2.08 -18.42 21.61
N LYS A 15 -1.94 -19.63 21.03
CA LYS A 15 -1.73 -20.86 21.79
C LYS A 15 -0.41 -20.83 22.56
N ILE A 16 0.65 -20.27 21.98
CA ILE A 16 1.93 -20.06 22.66
C ILE A 16 1.74 -19.11 23.85
N ASN A 17 1.09 -17.97 23.62
CA ASN A 17 0.84 -16.97 24.65
C ASN A 17 0.01 -17.50 25.85
N LEU A 18 -0.87 -18.45 25.63
CA LEU A 18 -1.60 -19.11 26.73
C LEU A 18 -0.69 -19.95 27.63
N ARG A 19 0.44 -20.44 27.09
CA ARG A 19 1.42 -21.25 27.84
C ARG A 19 2.51 -20.44 28.52
N ILE A 20 2.73 -19.20 28.08
CA ILE A 20 3.70 -18.28 28.71
C ILE A 20 3.17 -17.92 30.11
N PRO A 21 3.96 -18.00 31.17
CA PRO A 21 3.57 -17.57 32.51
C PRO A 21 3.12 -16.10 32.55
N THR A 22 2.24 -15.75 33.49
CA THR A 22 1.67 -14.39 33.60
C THR A 22 2.68 -13.31 33.94
N TYR A 23 3.79 -13.67 34.55
CA TYR A 23 4.90 -12.77 34.91
C TYR A 23 5.88 -12.52 33.75
N GLN A 24 5.71 -13.21 32.61
CA GLN A 24 6.54 -13.03 31.43
C GLN A 24 5.77 -12.24 30.35
N PRO A 25 6.49 -11.44 29.53
CA PRO A 25 5.86 -10.72 28.44
C PRO A 25 5.29 -11.69 27.41
N LYS A 26 4.12 -11.38 26.89
CA LYS A 26 3.48 -12.12 25.80
C LYS A 26 4.06 -11.67 24.47
N ILE A 27 4.07 -12.58 23.50
CA ILE A 27 4.46 -12.28 22.11
C ILE A 27 3.40 -11.37 21.50
N ARG A 28 3.81 -10.21 21.02
CA ARG A 28 2.98 -9.24 20.31
C ARG A 28 3.04 -9.56 18.83
N LEU A 29 1.88 -9.67 18.19
CA LEU A 29 1.76 -9.98 16.77
C LEU A 29 0.83 -9.00 16.10
N VAL A 30 1.25 -8.46 14.96
CA VAL A 30 0.41 -7.71 14.04
C VAL A 30 0.24 -8.49 12.76
N ASP A 31 -1.01 -8.61 12.31
CA ASP A 31 -1.42 -9.19 11.02
C ASP A 31 -1.84 -8.06 10.09
N LEU A 32 -1.08 -7.84 9.02
CA LEU A 32 -1.23 -6.72 8.09
C LEU A 32 -1.32 -7.23 6.64
N ILE A 33 -2.29 -6.72 5.91
CA ILE A 33 -2.40 -6.91 4.46
C ILE A 33 -2.38 -5.56 3.75
N GLY A 34 -2.34 -5.58 2.42
CA GLY A 34 -2.37 -4.36 1.62
C GLY A 34 -3.59 -3.47 1.96
N ARG A 35 -3.41 -2.15 1.81
CA ARG A 35 -4.40 -1.13 2.18
C ARG A 35 -5.78 -1.37 1.56
N GLU A 36 -5.83 -1.75 0.29
CA GLU A 36 -7.07 -2.09 -0.42
C GLU A 36 -7.84 -3.26 0.22
N GLY A 37 -7.11 -4.22 0.80
CA GLY A 37 -7.72 -5.35 1.51
C GLY A 37 -8.30 -4.98 2.86
N MET A 38 -7.75 -3.98 3.54
CA MET A 38 -8.19 -3.54 4.87
C MET A 38 -9.23 -2.42 4.80
N CYS A 39 -9.14 -1.52 3.83
CA CYS A 39 -10.01 -0.36 3.67
C CYS A 39 -10.80 -0.44 2.36
N LYS A 40 -12.13 -0.38 2.43
CA LYS A 40 -13.01 -0.38 1.24
C LYS A 40 -13.13 1.00 0.58
N ASN A 41 -12.81 2.06 1.32
CA ASN A 41 -12.97 3.45 0.90
C ASN A 41 -11.66 4.05 0.37
N VAL A 42 -10.69 3.21 0.04
CA VAL A 42 -9.44 3.68 -0.58
C VAL A 42 -9.72 4.09 -2.01
N ASP A 43 -9.47 5.34 -2.31
CA ASP A 43 -9.33 5.81 -3.67
C ASP A 43 -8.08 5.18 -4.31
N ARG A 44 -8.25 4.52 -5.44
CA ARG A 44 -7.17 3.74 -6.09
C ARG A 44 -6.12 4.61 -6.77
N ILE A 45 -6.47 5.84 -7.09
CA ILE A 45 -5.59 6.79 -7.79
C ILE A 45 -4.74 7.53 -6.77
N SER A 46 -5.37 8.21 -5.81
CA SER A 46 -4.68 8.99 -4.79
C SER A 46 -4.13 8.16 -3.63
N GLY A 47 -4.62 6.93 -3.46
CA GLY A 47 -4.31 6.08 -2.31
C GLY A 47 -4.84 6.62 -0.98
N GLN A 48 -5.66 7.66 -0.99
CA GLN A 48 -6.27 8.26 0.21
C GLN A 48 -7.59 7.56 0.56
N CYS A 49 -8.08 7.77 1.76
CA CYS A 49 -9.40 7.29 2.21
C CYS A 49 -10.02 8.30 3.18
N ASP A 50 -11.34 8.32 3.19
CA ASP A 50 -12.19 9.16 4.02
C ASP A 50 -12.60 8.53 5.36
N CYS A 51 -11.99 7.40 5.74
CA CYS A 51 -12.39 6.60 6.90
C CYS A 51 -12.46 7.38 8.20
N GLU A 52 -11.74 8.48 8.34
CA GLU A 52 -11.56 9.24 9.57
C GLU A 52 -11.91 10.73 9.43
N GLU A 53 -12.53 11.13 8.32
CA GLU A 53 -12.87 12.54 8.05
C GLU A 53 -13.79 13.16 9.11
N GLN A 54 -14.63 12.32 9.73
CA GLN A 54 -15.59 12.78 10.76
C GLN A 54 -14.99 12.88 12.16
N LEU A 55 -13.72 12.47 12.34
CA LEU A 55 -13.03 12.49 13.63
C LEU A 55 -12.11 13.69 13.71
N ASP A 56 -12.18 14.43 14.82
CA ASP A 56 -11.14 15.38 15.14
C ASP A 56 -9.81 14.68 15.47
N ASN A 57 -8.70 15.43 15.46
CA ASN A 57 -7.38 14.86 15.63
C ASN A 57 -7.21 14.15 16.98
N SER A 58 -7.71 14.73 18.07
CA SER A 58 -7.57 14.17 19.42
C SER A 58 -8.33 12.86 19.56
N MET A 59 -9.59 12.85 19.13
CA MET A 59 -10.43 11.64 19.15
C MET A 59 -9.86 10.53 18.26
N ARG A 60 -9.34 10.88 17.09
CA ARG A 60 -8.69 9.94 16.18
C ARG A 60 -7.48 9.28 16.82
N GLU A 61 -6.60 10.07 17.45
CA GLU A 61 -5.40 9.56 18.13
C GLU A 61 -5.75 8.65 19.29
N GLU A 62 -6.72 9.02 20.12
CA GLU A 62 -7.20 8.20 21.25
C GLU A 62 -7.78 6.86 20.78
N LEU A 63 -8.67 6.87 19.80
CA LEU A 63 -9.29 5.66 19.25
C LEU A 63 -8.26 4.74 18.57
N ARG A 64 -7.29 5.32 17.87
CA ARG A 64 -6.20 4.55 17.27
C ARG A 64 -5.30 3.93 18.34
N ALA A 65 -4.94 4.68 19.40
CA ALA A 65 -4.14 4.18 20.51
C ALA A 65 -4.82 3.02 21.26
N ASP A 66 -6.13 3.12 21.52
CA ASP A 66 -6.91 2.03 22.11
C ASP A 66 -6.93 0.79 21.21
N ALA A 67 -7.16 0.97 19.93
CA ALA A 67 -7.17 -0.13 18.95
C ALA A 67 -5.78 -0.79 18.81
N GLN A 68 -4.69 -0.01 18.77
CA GLN A 68 -3.31 -0.53 18.77
C GLN A 68 -3.03 -1.34 20.05
N SER A 69 -3.43 -0.82 21.22
CA SER A 69 -3.32 -1.55 22.48
C SER A 69 -4.03 -2.89 22.45
N LYS A 70 -5.22 -2.97 21.86
CA LYS A 70 -5.97 -4.23 21.68
C LYS A 70 -5.23 -5.21 20.77
N ILE A 71 -4.70 -4.74 19.64
CA ILE A 71 -3.93 -5.55 18.68
C ILE A 71 -2.69 -6.15 19.37
N LEU A 72 -1.93 -5.32 20.08
CA LEU A 72 -0.67 -5.72 20.71
C LEU A 72 -0.87 -6.62 21.93
N ARG A 73 -1.97 -6.44 22.67
CA ARG A 73 -2.27 -7.27 23.84
C ARG A 73 -2.66 -8.69 23.48
N THR A 74 -3.33 -8.88 22.35
CA THR A 74 -3.81 -10.20 21.93
C THR A 74 -3.63 -10.35 20.44
N PRO A 75 -2.85 -11.34 19.96
CA PRO A 75 -2.69 -11.58 18.52
C PRO A 75 -4.05 -11.64 17.82
N THR A 76 -4.26 -10.75 16.86
CA THR A 76 -5.58 -10.52 16.26
C THR A 76 -5.49 -10.65 14.75
N HIS A 77 -6.31 -11.52 14.17
CA HIS A 77 -6.39 -11.68 12.72
C HIS A 77 -6.95 -10.42 12.06
N VAL A 78 -6.45 -10.11 10.87
CA VAL A 78 -6.78 -8.89 10.11
C VAL A 78 -8.29 -8.64 9.97
N ASP A 79 -9.11 -9.67 9.76
CA ASP A 79 -10.56 -9.50 9.68
C ASP A 79 -11.17 -8.88 10.94
N ASN A 80 -10.67 -9.27 12.11
CA ASN A 80 -11.12 -8.74 13.38
C ASN A 80 -10.63 -7.29 13.58
N VAL A 81 -9.40 -6.98 13.13
CA VAL A 81 -8.88 -5.60 13.13
C VAL A 81 -9.77 -4.71 12.28
N ILE A 82 -10.11 -5.15 11.07
CA ILE A 82 -11.03 -4.44 10.18
C ILE A 82 -12.39 -4.21 10.85
N ASN A 83 -12.94 -5.26 11.45
CA ASN A 83 -14.28 -5.20 12.03
C ASN A 83 -14.38 -4.23 13.21
N PHE A 84 -13.43 -4.26 14.15
CA PHE A 84 -13.51 -3.34 15.29
C PHE A 84 -13.13 -1.91 14.93
N SER A 85 -12.16 -1.71 14.03
CA SER A 85 -11.78 -0.38 13.57
C SER A 85 -12.94 0.34 12.87
N ARG A 86 -13.69 -0.38 12.04
CA ARG A 86 -14.89 0.18 11.38
C ARG A 86 -16.00 0.58 12.34
N LYS A 87 -16.15 -0.13 13.46
CA LYS A 87 -17.16 0.21 14.46
C LYS A 87 -16.93 1.57 15.11
N VAL A 88 -15.69 2.03 15.13
CA VAL A 88 -15.29 3.32 15.72
C VAL A 88 -14.79 4.31 14.67
N ASN A 89 -15.01 4.02 13.39
CA ASN A 89 -14.67 4.87 12.26
C ASN A 89 -13.19 5.26 12.15
N ILE A 90 -12.27 4.36 12.55
CA ILE A 90 -10.83 4.56 12.35
C ILE A 90 -10.31 3.72 11.18
N CYS A 91 -9.21 4.16 10.57
CA CYS A 91 -8.57 3.44 9.49
C CYS A 91 -7.89 2.16 10.00
N PRO A 92 -8.38 0.95 9.65
CA PRO A 92 -7.80 -0.30 10.14
C PRO A 92 -6.36 -0.50 9.67
N TRP A 93 -6.05 -0.07 8.44
CA TRP A 93 -4.72 -0.19 7.87
C TRP A 93 -3.71 0.73 8.57
N ALA A 94 -4.04 2.00 8.77
CA ALA A 94 -3.17 2.94 9.47
C ALA A 94 -2.91 2.50 10.92
N THR A 95 -3.96 2.06 11.61
CA THR A 95 -3.90 1.56 12.99
C THR A 95 -2.98 0.33 13.12
N ALA A 96 -3.17 -0.67 12.23
CA ALA A 96 -2.33 -1.87 12.24
C ALA A 96 -0.88 -1.55 11.88
N ARG A 97 -0.64 -0.69 10.87
CA ARG A 97 0.70 -0.28 10.45
C ARG A 97 1.47 0.44 11.57
N GLU A 98 0.80 1.31 12.32
CA GLU A 98 1.43 1.95 13.49
C GLU A 98 1.74 0.96 14.62
N ALA A 99 0.86 -0.01 14.86
CA ALA A 99 1.08 -1.04 15.87
C ALA A 99 2.33 -1.90 15.57
N VAL A 100 2.76 -2.00 14.30
CA VAL A 100 3.97 -2.76 13.91
C VAL A 100 5.22 -2.26 14.62
N LYS A 101 5.33 -0.96 14.88
CA LYS A 101 6.48 -0.36 15.58
C LYS A 101 6.74 -0.97 16.98
N ASN A 102 5.73 -1.59 17.56
CA ASN A 102 5.77 -2.16 18.91
C ASN A 102 5.50 -3.68 18.91
N THR A 103 5.69 -4.37 17.77
CA THR A 103 5.41 -5.80 17.64
C THR A 103 6.68 -6.65 17.67
N ASP A 104 6.54 -7.89 18.05
CA ASP A 104 7.61 -8.88 17.99
C ASP A 104 7.54 -9.71 16.70
N ILE A 105 6.31 -9.87 16.14
CA ILE A 105 6.04 -10.62 14.93
C ILE A 105 5.10 -9.79 14.00
N LEU A 106 5.54 -9.59 12.77
CA LEU A 106 4.70 -9.09 11.69
C LEU A 106 4.34 -10.23 10.74
N VAL A 107 3.06 -10.44 10.49
CA VAL A 107 2.56 -11.28 9.40
C VAL A 107 2.08 -10.36 8.30
N CYS A 108 2.62 -10.50 7.09
CA CYS A 108 2.25 -9.64 5.97
C CYS A 108 2.36 -10.33 4.61
N ASP A 109 1.82 -9.69 3.59
CA ASP A 109 1.96 -10.13 2.20
C ASP A 109 3.40 -9.97 1.68
N TYR A 110 3.82 -10.80 0.74
CA TYR A 110 5.13 -10.75 0.07
C TYR A 110 5.48 -9.38 -0.49
N ASN A 111 4.48 -8.62 -0.93
CA ASN A 111 4.68 -7.32 -1.56
C ASN A 111 5.42 -6.34 -0.65
N HIS A 112 5.17 -6.40 0.67
CA HIS A 112 5.82 -5.51 1.65
C HIS A 112 7.33 -5.71 1.74
N VAL A 113 7.83 -6.88 1.33
CA VAL A 113 9.26 -7.23 1.43
C VAL A 113 9.94 -7.31 0.07
N PHE A 114 9.25 -7.88 -0.94
CA PHE A 114 9.88 -8.26 -2.20
C PHE A 114 9.56 -7.35 -3.39
N ILE A 115 8.63 -6.41 -3.25
CA ILE A 115 8.37 -5.41 -4.29
C ILE A 115 9.01 -4.10 -3.85
N ASP A 116 10.03 -3.65 -4.58
CA ASP A 116 10.89 -2.52 -4.20
C ASP A 116 10.10 -1.26 -3.83
N SER A 117 9.19 -0.82 -4.70
CA SER A 117 8.38 0.37 -4.45
C SER A 117 7.49 0.26 -3.20
N VAL A 118 7.00 -0.95 -2.87
CA VAL A 118 6.20 -1.20 -1.67
C VAL A 118 7.11 -1.31 -0.45
N ARG A 119 8.24 -1.99 -0.56
CA ARG A 119 9.22 -2.17 0.52
C ARG A 119 9.77 -0.84 1.00
N GLU A 120 10.24 0.00 0.08
CA GLU A 120 10.82 1.32 0.39
C GLU A 120 9.83 2.27 1.08
N ALA A 121 8.55 2.16 0.75
CA ALA A 121 7.51 2.94 1.41
C ALA A 121 7.03 2.32 2.74
N SER A 122 6.99 0.98 2.84
CA SER A 122 6.37 0.26 3.95
C SER A 122 7.30 0.08 5.13
N LEU A 123 8.49 -0.55 4.92
CA LEU A 123 9.34 -0.98 6.02
C LEU A 123 9.85 0.18 6.89
N PRO A 124 10.36 1.30 6.33
CA PRO A 124 10.79 2.43 7.15
C PRO A 124 9.63 3.05 7.93
N SER A 125 8.46 3.15 7.31
CA SER A 125 7.27 3.72 7.95
C SER A 125 6.71 2.87 9.10
N MET A 126 7.02 1.58 9.11
CA MET A 126 6.69 0.62 10.17
C MET A 126 7.81 0.47 11.20
N GLY A 127 8.95 1.15 11.02
CA GLY A 127 10.12 1.04 11.89
C GLY A 127 10.81 -0.32 11.79
N ILE A 128 10.70 -1.01 10.65
CA ILE A 128 11.33 -2.31 10.45
C ILE A 128 12.73 -2.09 9.87
N ASP A 129 13.72 -2.61 10.60
CA ASP A 129 15.09 -2.71 10.15
C ASP A 129 15.36 -4.13 9.63
N VAL A 130 15.66 -4.22 8.33
CA VAL A 130 15.87 -5.51 7.66
C VAL A 130 17.08 -6.24 8.21
N GLU A 131 18.13 -5.54 8.62
CA GLU A 131 19.37 -6.14 9.14
C GLU A 131 19.15 -6.82 10.51
N ASN A 132 18.17 -6.32 11.27
CA ASN A 132 17.81 -6.86 12.59
C ASN A 132 16.50 -7.69 12.57
N THR A 133 16.06 -8.12 11.39
CA THR A 133 14.80 -8.85 11.23
C THR A 133 15.04 -10.26 10.67
N ILE A 134 14.41 -11.26 11.29
CA ILE A 134 14.37 -12.63 10.75
C ILE A 134 13.18 -12.72 9.82
N LEU A 135 13.44 -12.98 8.54
CA LEU A 135 12.40 -13.16 7.53
C LEU A 135 12.08 -14.66 7.37
N ILE A 136 10.81 -15.02 7.56
CA ILE A 136 10.30 -16.37 7.31
C ILE A 136 9.32 -16.29 6.14
N VAL A 137 9.61 -16.99 5.05
CA VAL A 137 8.80 -16.98 3.83
C VAL A 137 8.04 -18.30 3.74
N ASP A 138 6.72 -18.25 3.96
CA ASP A 138 5.85 -19.40 3.76
C ASP A 138 5.48 -19.54 2.28
N GLU A 139 5.29 -20.79 1.80
CA GLU A 139 4.97 -21.07 0.39
C GLU A 139 5.95 -20.38 -0.60
N ALA A 140 7.25 -20.41 -0.29
CA ALA A 140 8.29 -19.70 -1.03
C ALA A 140 8.34 -20.05 -2.54
N HIS A 141 7.78 -21.19 -2.94
CA HIS A 141 7.66 -21.59 -4.34
C HIS A 141 6.81 -20.62 -5.17
N ASN A 142 5.92 -19.83 -4.55
CA ASN A 142 5.12 -18.80 -5.20
C ASN A 142 5.86 -17.46 -5.35
N LEU A 143 7.01 -17.30 -4.69
CA LEU A 143 7.72 -16.02 -4.64
C LEU A 143 8.25 -15.58 -6.02
N PRO A 144 8.87 -16.44 -6.86
CA PRO A 144 9.38 -16.02 -8.17
C PRO A 144 8.30 -15.38 -9.05
N ASP A 145 7.12 -15.99 -9.12
CA ASP A 145 6.01 -15.45 -9.90
C ASP A 145 5.48 -14.14 -9.32
N ARG A 146 5.48 -14.00 -7.99
CA ARG A 146 5.07 -12.77 -7.32
C ARG A 146 6.02 -11.62 -7.60
N VAL A 147 7.32 -11.87 -7.52
CA VAL A 147 8.33 -10.86 -7.83
C VAL A 147 8.24 -10.47 -9.30
N ARG A 148 8.16 -11.44 -10.22
CA ARG A 148 7.99 -11.19 -11.64
C ARG A 148 6.77 -10.31 -11.92
N ASN A 149 5.59 -10.68 -11.40
CA ASN A 149 4.36 -9.91 -11.58
C ASN A 149 4.44 -8.50 -10.95
N GLY A 150 5.16 -8.36 -9.84
CA GLY A 150 5.40 -7.05 -9.21
C GLY A 150 6.34 -6.15 -10.00
N MET A 151 7.21 -6.73 -10.83
CA MET A 151 8.11 -6.01 -11.73
C MET A 151 7.48 -5.71 -13.09
N GLU A 152 6.39 -6.40 -13.44
CA GLU A 152 5.68 -6.14 -14.68
C GLU A 152 5.14 -4.70 -14.72
N ARG A 153 5.36 -4.05 -15.85
CA ARG A 153 4.75 -2.77 -16.18
C ARG A 153 3.88 -2.97 -17.41
N ARG A 154 2.59 -2.82 -17.24
CA ARG A 154 1.63 -2.84 -18.36
C ARG A 154 1.57 -1.46 -19.00
N ILE A 155 1.93 -1.39 -20.26
CA ILE A 155 1.72 -0.23 -21.11
C ILE A 155 0.57 -0.58 -22.03
N ILE A 156 -0.55 0.09 -21.88
CA ILE A 156 -1.74 -0.05 -22.73
C ILE A 156 -1.99 1.26 -23.45
N ALA A 157 -2.75 1.23 -24.56
CA ALA A 157 -3.06 2.43 -25.34
C ALA A 157 -3.66 3.55 -24.47
N ASN A 158 -4.49 3.20 -23.51
CA ASN A 158 -5.07 4.16 -22.58
C ASN A 158 -4.04 4.82 -21.66
N THR A 159 -2.95 4.14 -21.31
CA THR A 159 -1.89 4.72 -20.45
C THR A 159 -1.36 6.03 -21.03
N PHE A 160 -1.04 6.03 -22.32
CA PHE A 160 -0.54 7.25 -22.98
C PHE A 160 -1.61 8.34 -23.07
N ARG A 161 -2.85 7.96 -23.38
CA ARG A 161 -3.96 8.91 -23.43
C ARG A 161 -4.21 9.57 -22.07
N ASP A 162 -4.30 8.76 -21.03
CA ASP A 162 -4.62 9.24 -19.68
C ASP A 162 -3.48 10.10 -19.13
N SER A 163 -2.22 9.67 -19.30
CA SER A 163 -1.05 10.50 -18.95
C SER A 163 -0.99 11.82 -19.73
N ARG A 164 -1.40 11.81 -21.00
CA ARG A 164 -1.47 13.04 -21.80
C ARG A 164 -2.53 14.01 -21.26
N TYR A 165 -3.70 13.51 -20.87
CA TYR A 165 -4.73 14.35 -20.24
C TYR A 165 -4.24 14.94 -18.91
N GLU A 166 -3.56 14.16 -18.07
CA GLU A 166 -2.98 14.67 -16.82
C GLU A 166 -1.97 15.79 -17.08
N VAL A 167 -1.09 15.65 -18.08
CA VAL A 167 -0.13 16.69 -18.44
C VAL A 167 -0.85 17.94 -18.98
N GLN A 168 -1.89 17.80 -19.81
CA GLN A 168 -2.67 18.92 -20.33
C GLN A 168 -3.36 19.68 -19.20
N GLU A 169 -4.03 18.98 -18.28
CA GLU A 169 -4.67 19.58 -17.11
C GLU A 169 -3.66 20.32 -16.23
N HIS A 170 -2.47 19.72 -16.06
CA HIS A 170 -1.40 20.37 -15.29
C HIS A 170 -0.89 21.64 -15.98
N ILE A 171 -0.74 21.65 -17.30
CA ILE A 171 -0.37 22.84 -18.08
C ILE A 171 -1.42 23.94 -17.90
N GLU A 172 -2.71 23.60 -18.06
CA GLU A 172 -3.81 24.56 -17.93
C GLU A 172 -3.84 25.17 -16.51
N THR A 173 -3.78 24.33 -15.48
CA THR A 173 -3.75 24.78 -14.07
C THR A 173 -2.53 25.67 -13.78
N SER A 174 -1.37 25.33 -14.34
CA SER A 174 -0.15 26.10 -14.15
C SER A 174 -0.23 27.49 -14.82
N ILE A 175 -0.84 27.57 -15.99
CA ILE A 175 -1.07 28.84 -16.70
C ILE A 175 -2.07 29.72 -15.91
N GLU A 176 -3.16 29.15 -15.42
CA GLU A 176 -4.14 29.87 -14.60
C GLU A 176 -3.50 30.44 -13.32
N LEU A 177 -2.67 29.63 -12.65
CA LEU A 177 -1.99 30.03 -11.43
C LEU A 177 -0.97 31.16 -11.70
N ALA A 178 -0.17 31.05 -12.77
CA ALA A 178 0.79 32.06 -13.16
C ALA A 178 0.10 33.39 -13.52
N ASN A 179 -1.00 33.33 -14.27
CA ASN A 179 -1.81 34.49 -14.62
C ASN A 179 -2.39 35.16 -13.37
N SER A 180 -2.86 34.38 -12.39
CA SER A 180 -3.41 34.93 -11.12
C SER A 180 -2.37 35.67 -10.29
N LYS A 181 -1.09 35.25 -10.38
CA LYS A 181 0.04 35.83 -9.66
C LYS A 181 0.84 36.85 -10.47
N ASN A 182 0.49 37.03 -11.73
CA ASN A 182 1.23 37.83 -12.71
C ASN A 182 2.73 37.42 -12.82
N GLU A 183 2.95 36.09 -12.81
CA GLU A 183 4.27 35.45 -12.93
C GLU A 183 4.47 34.86 -14.33
N GLU A 184 5.71 34.86 -14.82
CA GLU A 184 6.07 34.12 -16.05
C GLU A 184 6.29 32.66 -15.73
N ILE A 185 5.80 31.74 -16.58
CA ILE A 185 5.96 30.30 -16.42
C ILE A 185 6.67 29.71 -17.64
N ASN A 186 7.67 28.85 -17.40
CA ASN A 186 8.28 28.03 -18.43
C ASN A 186 7.54 26.69 -18.55
N LEU A 187 6.97 26.41 -19.71
CA LEU A 187 6.21 25.19 -20.02
C LEU A 187 6.93 24.27 -21.01
N ASP A 188 8.21 24.50 -21.31
CA ASP A 188 8.93 23.77 -22.35
C ASP A 188 8.96 22.26 -22.08
N GLU A 189 9.28 21.86 -20.86
CA GLU A 189 9.33 20.45 -20.47
C GLU A 189 7.94 19.76 -20.51
N MET A 190 6.91 20.45 -20.04
CA MET A 190 5.53 19.95 -20.05
C MET A 190 5.00 19.82 -21.47
N THR A 191 5.27 20.81 -22.32
CA THR A 191 4.89 20.80 -23.74
C THR A 191 5.64 19.69 -24.49
N TRP A 192 6.92 19.47 -24.18
CA TRP A 192 7.67 18.35 -24.73
C TRP A 192 7.09 17.01 -24.28
N ALA A 193 6.74 16.86 -23.01
CA ALA A 193 6.11 15.66 -22.47
C ALA A 193 4.76 15.37 -23.16
N GLU A 194 3.89 16.37 -23.30
CA GLU A 194 2.60 16.24 -23.99
C GLU A 194 2.77 15.78 -25.43
N ARG A 195 3.68 16.40 -26.18
CA ARG A 195 3.98 16.02 -27.57
C ARG A 195 4.54 14.61 -27.67
N SER A 196 5.41 14.22 -26.75
CA SER A 196 6.00 12.89 -26.70
C SER A 196 4.94 11.83 -26.41
N LEU A 197 4.04 12.07 -25.46
CA LEU A 197 2.93 11.19 -25.14
C LEU A 197 1.94 11.08 -26.32
N SER A 198 1.63 12.18 -27.01
CA SER A 198 0.80 12.20 -28.20
C SER A 198 1.39 11.33 -29.32
N ARG A 199 2.70 11.44 -29.54
CA ARG A 199 3.42 10.62 -30.53
C ARG A 199 3.38 9.13 -30.14
N LEU A 200 3.71 8.80 -28.89
CA LEU A 200 3.65 7.41 -28.39
C LEU A 200 2.24 6.82 -28.52
N GLN A 201 1.21 7.60 -28.19
CA GLN A 201 -0.18 7.17 -28.35
C GLN A 201 -0.52 6.79 -29.80
N SER A 202 0.03 7.51 -30.78
CA SER A 202 -0.22 7.24 -32.21
C SER A 202 0.61 6.10 -32.78
N GLU A 203 1.88 5.96 -32.35
CA GLU A 203 2.84 4.99 -32.92
C GLU A 203 2.78 3.59 -32.26
N MET A 204 2.51 3.52 -30.96
CA MET A 204 2.55 2.28 -30.19
C MET A 204 1.58 1.18 -30.68
N PRO A 205 0.34 1.45 -31.11
CA PRO A 205 -0.54 0.40 -31.63
C PRO A 205 0.03 -0.34 -32.84
N ALA A 206 0.64 0.40 -33.76
CA ALA A 206 1.28 -0.18 -34.92
C ALA A 206 2.51 -1.02 -34.54
N TRP A 207 3.30 -0.55 -33.58
CA TRP A 207 4.46 -1.25 -33.06
C TRP A 207 4.08 -2.56 -32.37
N PHE A 208 3.04 -2.58 -31.53
CA PHE A 208 2.55 -3.79 -30.89
C PHE A 208 2.01 -4.80 -31.91
N SER A 209 1.22 -4.34 -32.89
CA SER A 209 0.70 -5.22 -33.94
C SER A 209 1.80 -5.85 -34.80
N ALA A 210 2.90 -5.13 -35.04
CA ALA A 210 4.05 -5.68 -35.74
C ALA A 210 4.75 -6.76 -34.90
N ARG A 211 4.94 -6.55 -33.61
CA ARG A 211 5.57 -7.52 -32.70
C ARG A 211 4.71 -8.77 -32.47
N GLU A 212 3.41 -8.62 -32.39
CA GLU A 212 2.49 -9.76 -32.25
C GLU A 212 2.58 -10.70 -33.47
N LYS A 213 2.72 -10.14 -34.67
CA LYS A 213 2.93 -10.92 -35.92
C LYS A 213 4.29 -11.62 -35.99
N GLU A 214 5.34 -11.07 -35.36
CA GLU A 214 6.64 -11.71 -35.29
C GLU A 214 6.68 -12.90 -34.32
N LEU A 215 5.78 -12.93 -33.33
CA LEU A 215 5.71 -13.95 -32.29
C LEU A 215 4.70 -15.07 -32.61
N SER A 216 3.85 -14.89 -33.63
CA SER A 216 2.87 -15.87 -34.11
C SER A 216 3.44 -16.72 -35.23
#